data_6bf0bb768e7bc9451b78b6f2df3612dd
#
_entry.id   6bf0bb768e7bc9451b78b6f2df3612dd
#
_cell.length_a   1.000
_cell.length_b   1.000
_cell.length_c   1.000
_cell.angle_alpha   90.00
_cell.angle_beta   90.00
_cell.angle_gamma   90.00
#
_symmetry.space_group_name_H-M   'P 1'
#
loop_
_entity.id
_entity.type
_entity.pdbx_description
1 polymer ?
#
loop_
_entity_poly.entity_id
_entity_poly.type
_entity_poly.pdbx_seq_one_letter_code
_entity_poly.pdbx_strand_id
1 'polypeptide(L)'
;QTCALPIFIGGYLVKQFGFLMHLFLISAISLAITLSVYPHIIKDKSIKIKRLIKGKQPHRSCTIYFIGVIALLAMIPECAVVDWSSRYLLKNLNATTETASLSFACFAGTMAIFRFMGDFIRNRFNAILVMRSSSLLAGIGLLAAAMASHPWQATVAFAIAGIGIANLVPIAFSAAGNQPDISTNTGMSIVTTIGYLGTLLAPAPIGLVAEITGFPAVYTGMAAMLGMIMLL
;
A
#
# COMPACT_ATOMS: atom_id res chain seq x y z
N GLN A 1 5.62 4.77 -6.59
CA GLN A 1 5.64 3.31 -6.47
C GLN A 1 6.99 2.64 -6.74
N THR A 2 8.06 3.32 -6.45
CA THR A 2 9.44 2.82 -6.60
C THR A 2 10.23 3.14 -5.33
N CYS A 3 9.66 2.80 -4.15
CA CYS A 3 10.30 3.13 -2.88
C CYS A 3 11.60 2.35 -2.62
N ALA A 4 11.77 1.16 -3.19
CA ALA A 4 12.98 0.37 -2.97
C ALA A 4 14.22 0.99 -3.62
N LEU A 5 14.11 1.44 -4.88
CA LEU A 5 15.22 2.06 -5.61
C LEU A 5 15.67 3.40 -4.97
N PRO A 6 14.76 4.33 -4.63
CA PRO A 6 15.11 5.55 -3.90
C PRO A 6 15.76 5.29 -2.55
N ILE A 7 15.30 4.29 -1.80
CA ILE A 7 15.89 3.96 -0.48
C ILE A 7 17.31 3.43 -0.65
N PHE A 8 17.55 2.55 -1.63
CA PHE A 8 18.89 2.03 -1.89
C PHE A 8 19.86 3.11 -2.38
N ILE A 9 19.42 3.90 -3.36
CA ILE A 9 20.19 5.04 -3.87
C ILE A 9 20.37 6.10 -2.78
N GLY A 10 19.30 6.38 -2.02
CA GLY A 10 19.31 7.33 -0.92
C GLY A 10 20.31 6.93 0.17
N GLY A 11 20.31 5.67 0.60
CA GLY A 11 21.25 5.15 1.58
C GLY A 11 22.71 5.23 1.12
N TYR A 12 22.97 4.92 -0.16
CA TYR A 12 24.30 5.06 -0.75
C TYR A 12 24.75 6.52 -0.80
N LEU A 13 23.89 7.43 -1.27
CA LEU A 13 24.20 8.86 -1.34
C LEU A 13 24.43 9.49 0.03
N VAL A 14 23.65 9.12 1.04
CA VAL A 14 23.86 9.57 2.42
C VAL A 14 25.20 9.12 2.95
N LYS A 15 25.63 7.90 2.65
CA LYS A 15 26.93 7.36 3.06
C LYS A 15 28.10 8.10 2.41
N GLN A 16 27.95 8.51 1.15
CA GLN A 16 29.01 9.18 0.39
C GLN A 16 29.09 10.69 0.63
N PHE A 17 27.95 11.35 0.71
CA PHE A 17 27.87 12.82 0.70
C PHE A 17 27.33 13.42 2.00
N GLY A 18 26.90 12.58 2.94
CA GLY A 18 26.25 13.02 4.17
C GLY A 18 24.77 13.39 3.98
N PHE A 19 24.04 13.42 5.09
CA PHE A 19 22.59 13.58 5.12
C PHE A 19 22.11 14.90 4.53
N LEU A 20 22.74 16.02 4.87
CA LEU A 20 22.34 17.35 4.38
C LEU A 20 22.54 17.52 2.88
N MET A 21 23.68 17.06 2.35
CA MET A 21 23.95 17.13 0.92
C MET A 21 23.00 16.25 0.11
N HIS A 22 22.66 15.08 0.63
CA HIS A 22 21.65 14.20 0.03
C HIS A 22 20.28 14.88 -0.06
N LEU A 23 19.80 15.52 1.01
CA LEU A 23 18.55 16.26 1.02
C LEU A 23 18.56 17.41 0.00
N PHE A 24 19.69 18.15 -0.07
CA PHE A 24 19.84 19.25 -1.01
C PHE A 24 19.77 18.77 -2.47
N LEU A 25 20.47 17.68 -2.79
CA LEU A 25 20.44 17.06 -4.14
C LEU A 25 19.04 16.61 -4.54
N ILE A 26 18.32 15.92 -3.66
CA ILE A 26 16.96 15.48 -3.96
C ILE A 26 16.02 16.65 -4.14
N SER A 27 16.13 17.68 -3.29
CA SER A 27 15.31 18.88 -3.40
C SER A 27 15.58 19.63 -4.70
N ALA A 28 16.85 19.76 -5.11
CA ALA A 28 17.24 20.42 -6.35
C ALA A 28 16.73 19.64 -7.57
N ILE A 29 16.87 18.31 -7.59
CA ILE A 29 16.36 17.45 -8.67
C ILE A 29 14.83 17.54 -8.76
N SER A 30 14.13 17.46 -7.63
CA SER A 30 12.68 17.58 -7.58
C SER A 30 12.21 18.94 -8.10
N LEU A 31 12.87 20.01 -7.71
CA LEU A 31 12.58 21.36 -8.18
C LEU A 31 12.83 21.49 -9.70
N ALA A 32 13.95 20.95 -10.19
CA ALA A 32 14.28 20.98 -11.61
C ALA A 32 13.24 20.23 -12.46
N ILE A 33 12.82 19.03 -12.02
CA ILE A 33 11.76 18.26 -12.67
C ILE A 33 10.44 19.04 -12.65
N THR A 34 10.06 19.61 -11.53
CA THR A 34 8.83 20.39 -11.39
C THR A 34 8.83 21.60 -12.33
N LEU A 35 9.93 22.35 -12.39
CA LEU A 35 10.07 23.49 -13.28
C LEU A 35 10.05 23.09 -14.77
N SER A 36 10.64 21.93 -15.11
CA SER A 36 10.65 21.43 -16.49
C SER A 36 9.27 20.97 -16.95
N VAL A 37 8.46 20.41 -16.05
CA VAL A 37 7.11 19.91 -16.35
C VAL A 37 6.08 21.04 -16.30
N TYR A 38 6.34 22.10 -15.52
CA TYR A 38 5.40 23.23 -15.33
C TYR A 38 4.84 23.82 -16.63
N PRO A 39 5.63 24.13 -17.67
CA PRO A 39 5.10 24.68 -18.94
C PRO A 39 4.27 23.63 -19.72
N HIS A 40 4.47 22.35 -19.47
CA HIS A 40 3.77 21.24 -20.14
C HIS A 40 2.52 20.77 -19.40
N ILE A 41 2.26 21.31 -18.22
CA ILE A 41 1.00 21.06 -17.51
C ILE A 41 -0.12 21.60 -18.38
N ILE A 42 -0.90 20.69 -18.97
CA ILE A 42 -2.08 21.02 -19.74
C ILE A 42 -2.98 21.85 -18.81
N LYS A 43 -3.15 23.14 -19.14
CA LYS A 43 -4.21 23.93 -18.52
C LYS A 43 -5.50 23.23 -18.87
N ASP A 44 -6.00 22.48 -17.93
CA ASP A 44 -7.32 21.86 -18.05
C ASP A 44 -8.27 23.03 -18.32
N LYS A 45 -8.65 23.15 -19.59
CA LYS A 45 -9.77 24.03 -19.94
C LYS A 45 -10.90 23.40 -19.15
N SER A 46 -11.22 24.04 -18.00
CA SER A 46 -12.44 23.78 -17.27
C SER A 46 -13.56 23.71 -18.30
N ILE A 47 -13.75 22.51 -18.84
CA ILE A 47 -14.95 22.18 -19.57
C ILE A 47 -15.99 22.42 -18.49
N LYS A 48 -16.67 23.58 -18.57
CA LYS A 48 -17.94 23.79 -17.89
C LYS A 48 -18.81 22.64 -18.34
N ILE A 49 -18.68 21.49 -17.69
CA ILE A 49 -19.64 20.41 -17.74
C ILE A 49 -20.88 21.04 -17.12
N LYS A 50 -21.59 21.74 -17.99
CA LYS A 50 -22.93 22.22 -17.75
C LYS A 50 -23.65 21.02 -17.19
N ARG A 51 -23.99 21.11 -15.91
CA ARG A 51 -24.78 20.14 -15.14
C ARG A 51 -25.88 19.51 -15.99
N LEU A 52 -25.56 18.51 -16.75
CA LEU A 52 -26.53 17.59 -17.35
C LEU A 52 -26.82 16.42 -16.41
N ILE A 53 -26.44 16.55 -15.16
CA ILE A 53 -26.91 15.64 -14.11
C ILE A 53 -28.12 16.35 -13.45
N LYS A 54 -29.17 16.49 -14.23
CA LYS A 54 -30.49 16.71 -13.70
C LYS A 54 -30.98 15.33 -13.25
N GLY A 55 -30.99 15.07 -11.97
CA GLY A 55 -31.94 14.14 -11.37
C GLY A 55 -31.55 12.66 -11.31
N LYS A 56 -30.47 12.29 -10.64
CA LYS A 56 -30.55 11.16 -9.72
C LYS A 56 -29.88 11.59 -8.43
N GLN A 57 -30.67 11.75 -7.39
CA GLN A 57 -30.18 11.83 -6.02
C GLN A 57 -29.15 10.69 -5.88
N PRO A 58 -27.96 10.93 -5.31
CA PRO A 58 -27.08 9.82 -5.01
C PRO A 58 -27.85 8.93 -4.04
N HIS A 59 -28.45 7.86 -4.56
CA HIS A 59 -28.79 6.75 -3.70
C HIS A 59 -27.49 6.46 -2.97
N ARG A 60 -27.49 6.61 -1.64
CA ARG A 60 -26.37 6.20 -0.79
C ARG A 60 -26.21 4.70 -0.99
N SER A 61 -25.52 4.31 -2.04
CA SER A 61 -25.19 2.91 -2.27
C SER A 61 -24.23 2.53 -1.15
N CYS A 62 -24.72 1.79 -0.17
CA CYS A 62 -23.86 1.25 0.90
C CYS A 62 -22.66 0.52 0.35
N THR A 63 -22.76 0.03 -0.88
CA THR A 63 -21.70 -0.67 -1.62
C THR A 63 -20.40 0.14 -1.75
N ILE A 64 -20.50 1.46 -2.01
CA ILE A 64 -19.29 2.27 -2.16
C ILE A 64 -18.51 2.42 -0.83
N TYR A 65 -19.20 2.54 0.28
CA TYR A 65 -18.59 2.59 1.61
C TYR A 65 -17.98 1.23 1.97
N PHE A 66 -18.64 0.15 1.57
CA PHE A 66 -18.13 -1.20 1.76
C PHE A 66 -16.82 -1.43 0.98
N ILE A 67 -16.76 -0.98 -0.28
CA ILE A 67 -15.52 -0.99 -1.07
C ILE A 67 -14.46 -0.12 -0.40
N GLY A 68 -14.84 1.02 0.18
CA GLY A 68 -13.95 1.87 0.96
C GLY A 68 -13.35 1.16 2.17
N VAL A 69 -14.17 0.39 2.90
CA VAL A 69 -13.69 -0.42 4.03
C VAL A 69 -12.74 -1.52 3.56
N ILE A 70 -13.02 -2.18 2.44
CA ILE A 70 -12.07 -3.15 1.85
C ILE A 70 -10.73 -2.48 1.52
N ALA A 71 -10.75 -1.30 0.91
CA ALA A 71 -9.54 -0.54 0.62
C ALA A 71 -8.77 -0.18 1.90
N LEU A 72 -9.48 0.26 2.95
CA LEU A 72 -8.90 0.55 4.27
C LEU A 72 -8.24 -0.68 4.88
N LEU A 73 -8.96 -1.83 4.91
CA LEU A 73 -8.45 -3.10 5.43
C LEU A 73 -7.25 -3.64 4.64
N ALA A 74 -7.11 -3.28 3.36
CA ALA A 74 -5.96 -3.64 2.53
C ALA A 74 -4.77 -2.70 2.74
N MET A 75 -5.00 -1.41 2.95
CA MET A 75 -3.95 -0.39 3.08
C MET A 75 -3.28 -0.41 4.45
N ILE A 76 -4.00 -0.73 5.52
CA ILE A 76 -3.42 -0.81 6.88
C ILE A 76 -2.31 -1.87 6.98
N PRO A 77 -2.49 -3.13 6.54
CA PRO A 77 -1.41 -4.13 6.52
C PRO A 77 -0.22 -3.75 5.64
N GLU A 78 -0.45 -3.09 4.50
CA GLU A 78 0.61 -2.55 3.65
C GLU A 78 1.48 -1.56 4.44
N CYS A 79 0.87 -0.57 5.10
CA CYS A 79 1.56 0.38 5.96
C CYS A 79 2.29 -0.28 7.13
N ALA A 80 1.66 -1.26 7.77
CA ALA A 80 2.27 -1.96 8.89
C ALA A 80 3.59 -2.63 8.51
N VAL A 81 3.69 -3.21 7.29
CA VAL A 81 4.94 -3.78 6.82
C VAL A 81 5.93 -2.69 6.41
N VAL A 82 5.48 -1.68 5.66
CA VAL A 82 6.34 -0.59 5.17
C VAL A 82 7.01 0.14 6.32
N ASP A 83 6.27 0.48 7.37
CA ASP A 83 6.75 1.35 8.45
C ASP A 83 7.46 0.56 9.57
N TRP A 84 7.06 -0.71 9.80
CA TRP A 84 7.45 -1.42 11.01
C TRP A 84 8.25 -2.72 10.78
N SER A 85 8.33 -3.24 9.54
CA SER A 85 9.05 -4.51 9.27
C SER A 85 10.52 -4.45 9.67
N SER A 86 11.23 -3.39 9.31
CA SER A 86 12.63 -3.23 9.67
C SER A 86 12.83 -3.16 11.18
N ARG A 87 11.95 -2.43 11.91
CA ARG A 87 12.00 -2.34 13.36
C ARG A 87 11.69 -3.68 14.04
N TYR A 88 10.76 -4.45 13.49
CA TYR A 88 10.46 -5.80 13.95
C TYR A 88 11.69 -6.72 13.83
N LEU A 89 12.36 -6.73 12.68
CA LEU A 89 13.56 -7.55 12.50
C LEU A 89 14.68 -7.14 13.45
N LEU A 90 14.92 -5.84 13.62
CA LEU A 90 15.95 -5.36 14.52
C LEU A 90 15.67 -5.68 15.98
N LYS A 91 14.43 -5.43 16.46
CA LYS A 91 14.09 -5.56 17.89
C LYS A 91 13.79 -6.99 18.32
N ASN A 92 13.04 -7.74 17.51
CA ASN A 92 12.52 -9.05 17.91
C ASN A 92 13.37 -10.22 17.40
N LEU A 93 14.04 -10.04 16.26
CA LEU A 93 14.82 -11.11 15.63
C LEU A 93 16.32 -10.85 15.65
N ASN A 94 16.77 -9.78 16.33
CA ASN A 94 18.18 -9.38 16.43
C ASN A 94 18.90 -9.35 15.06
N ALA A 95 18.18 -8.91 14.01
CA ALA A 95 18.72 -8.81 12.68
C ALA A 95 19.77 -7.69 12.57
N THR A 96 20.67 -7.80 11.60
CA THR A 96 21.51 -6.68 11.20
C THR A 96 20.71 -5.63 10.45
N THR A 97 21.18 -4.39 10.42
CA THR A 97 20.52 -3.31 9.66
C THR A 97 20.40 -3.65 8.17
N GLU A 98 21.38 -4.37 7.63
CA GLU A 98 21.38 -4.82 6.23
C GLU A 98 20.24 -5.81 5.97
N THR A 99 20.07 -6.81 6.84
CA THR A 99 18.98 -7.80 6.71
C THR A 99 17.60 -7.14 6.90
N ALA A 100 17.48 -6.20 7.83
CA ALA A 100 16.24 -5.46 8.05
C ALA A 100 15.86 -4.61 6.83
N SER A 101 16.84 -3.92 6.22
CA SER A 101 16.62 -3.16 4.99
C SER A 101 16.28 -4.05 3.80
N LEU A 102 16.94 -5.21 3.69
CA LEU A 102 16.65 -6.20 2.65
C LEU A 102 15.23 -6.76 2.77
N SER A 103 14.75 -6.96 3.98
CA SER A 103 13.38 -7.42 4.23
C SER A 103 12.34 -6.45 3.66
N PHE A 104 12.51 -5.16 3.95
CA PHE A 104 11.68 -4.12 3.35
C PHE A 104 11.79 -4.11 1.81
N ALA A 105 13.01 -4.21 1.28
CA ALA A 105 13.25 -4.21 -0.18
C ALA A 105 12.60 -5.43 -0.85
N CYS A 106 12.64 -6.61 -0.24
CA CYS A 106 11.97 -7.81 -0.74
C CYS A 106 10.44 -7.63 -0.77
N PHE A 107 9.83 -7.10 0.30
CA PHE A 107 8.41 -6.80 0.33
C PHE A 107 8.02 -5.81 -0.77
N ALA A 108 8.69 -4.66 -0.82
CA ALA A 108 8.38 -3.61 -1.79
C ALA A 108 8.66 -4.06 -3.24
N GLY A 109 9.71 -4.84 -3.46
CA GLY A 109 10.08 -5.38 -4.77
C GLY A 109 9.06 -6.38 -5.29
N THR A 110 8.66 -7.36 -4.49
CA THR A 110 7.62 -8.33 -4.88
C THR A 110 6.29 -7.64 -5.11
N MET A 111 5.91 -6.71 -4.25
CA MET A 111 4.69 -5.93 -4.42
C MET A 111 4.72 -5.11 -5.72
N ALA A 112 5.83 -4.46 -6.06
CA ALA A 112 5.96 -3.72 -7.31
C ALA A 112 5.82 -4.63 -8.53
N ILE A 113 6.53 -5.76 -8.57
CA ILE A 113 6.47 -6.73 -9.67
C ILE A 113 5.04 -7.21 -9.89
N PHE A 114 4.35 -7.63 -8.83
CA PHE A 114 2.99 -8.16 -8.93
C PHE A 114 1.93 -7.07 -9.19
N ARG A 115 2.18 -5.80 -8.86
CA ARG A 115 1.34 -4.68 -9.30
C ARG A 115 1.42 -4.46 -10.82
N PHE A 116 2.61 -4.57 -11.42
CA PHE A 116 2.75 -4.50 -12.88
C PHE A 116 2.06 -5.68 -13.59
N MET A 117 2.12 -6.86 -12.98
CA MET A 117 1.43 -8.05 -13.50
C MET A 117 -0.08 -8.04 -13.23
N GLY A 118 -0.57 -7.12 -12.41
CA GLY A 118 -1.95 -7.09 -11.92
C GLY A 118 -2.99 -7.02 -13.03
N ASP A 119 -2.73 -6.25 -14.09
CA ASP A 119 -3.65 -6.15 -15.23
C ASP A 119 -3.73 -7.47 -16.01
N PHE A 120 -2.59 -8.14 -16.21
CA PHE A 120 -2.56 -9.46 -16.84
C PHE A 120 -3.33 -10.49 -16.01
N ILE A 121 -3.12 -10.49 -14.69
CA ILE A 121 -3.79 -11.42 -13.77
C ILE A 121 -5.31 -11.17 -13.78
N ARG A 122 -5.74 -9.91 -13.70
CA ARG A 122 -7.18 -9.55 -13.70
C ARG A 122 -7.88 -9.81 -15.02
N ASN A 123 -7.17 -9.71 -16.14
CA ASN A 123 -7.73 -10.06 -17.45
C ASN A 123 -7.91 -11.56 -17.63
N ARG A 124 -7.12 -12.37 -16.91
CA ARG A 124 -7.19 -13.84 -16.98
C ARG A 124 -8.18 -14.44 -15.98
N PHE A 125 -8.31 -13.82 -14.79
CA PHE A 125 -9.10 -14.32 -13.66
C PHE A 125 -10.12 -13.28 -13.20
N ASN A 126 -11.22 -13.75 -12.61
CA ASN A 126 -12.23 -12.88 -12.03
C ASN A 126 -11.62 -12.04 -10.88
N ALA A 127 -11.96 -10.74 -10.85
CA ALA A 127 -11.47 -9.81 -9.84
C ALA A 127 -11.72 -10.27 -8.39
N ILE A 128 -12.88 -10.90 -8.13
CA ILE A 128 -13.22 -11.45 -6.82
C ILE A 128 -12.29 -12.61 -6.45
N LEU A 129 -12.03 -13.52 -7.40
CA LEU A 129 -11.12 -14.64 -7.17
C LEU A 129 -9.71 -14.13 -6.89
N VAL A 130 -9.23 -13.17 -7.67
CA VAL A 130 -7.91 -12.55 -7.46
C VAL A 130 -7.84 -11.86 -6.09
N MET A 131 -8.88 -11.13 -5.70
CA MET A 131 -8.92 -10.46 -4.39
C MET A 131 -8.87 -11.46 -3.23
N ARG A 132 -9.67 -12.54 -3.30
CA ARG A 132 -9.69 -13.59 -2.26
C ARG A 132 -8.39 -14.35 -2.17
N SER A 133 -7.84 -14.81 -3.29
CA SER A 133 -6.55 -15.52 -3.30
C SER A 133 -5.39 -14.62 -2.87
N SER A 134 -5.40 -13.37 -3.27
CA SER A 134 -4.39 -12.38 -2.88
C SER A 134 -4.45 -12.05 -1.38
N SER A 135 -5.65 -11.87 -0.82
CA SER A 135 -5.80 -11.62 0.62
C SER A 135 -5.42 -12.83 1.46
N LEU A 136 -5.75 -14.06 1.00
CA LEU A 136 -5.31 -15.29 1.65
C LEU A 136 -3.78 -15.40 1.66
N LEU A 137 -3.14 -15.22 0.50
CA LEU A 137 -1.69 -15.28 0.37
C LEU A 137 -0.99 -14.24 1.25
N ALA A 138 -1.51 -13.03 1.27
CA ALA A 138 -1.00 -11.95 2.12
C ALA A 138 -1.15 -12.28 3.61
N GLY A 139 -2.31 -12.81 4.01
CA GLY A 139 -2.58 -13.25 5.37
C GLY A 139 -1.62 -14.35 5.83
N ILE A 140 -1.40 -15.38 5.00
CA ILE A 140 -0.42 -16.45 5.26
C ILE A 140 0.99 -15.86 5.40
N GLY A 141 1.39 -14.94 4.53
CA GLY A 141 2.67 -14.25 4.60
C GLY A 141 2.86 -13.51 5.92
N LEU A 142 1.86 -12.73 6.35
CA LEU A 142 1.93 -12.00 7.63
C LEU A 142 1.91 -12.92 8.86
N LEU A 143 1.13 -14.00 8.84
CA LEU A 143 1.16 -15.01 9.90
C LEU A 143 2.52 -15.69 9.99
N ALA A 144 3.09 -16.08 8.85
CA ALA A 144 4.44 -16.66 8.81
C ALA A 144 5.50 -15.67 9.33
N ALA A 145 5.36 -14.38 9.00
CA ALA A 145 6.24 -13.34 9.55
C ALA A 145 6.08 -13.20 11.06
N ALA A 146 4.84 -13.25 11.59
CA ALA A 146 4.58 -13.19 13.02
C ALA A 146 5.18 -14.36 13.79
N MET A 147 5.27 -15.54 13.16
CA MET A 147 5.82 -16.78 13.75
C MET A 147 7.31 -16.99 13.47
N ALA A 148 7.96 -16.06 12.78
CA ALA A 148 9.35 -16.18 12.39
C ALA A 148 10.28 -16.17 13.60
N SER A 149 11.20 -17.13 13.67
CA SER A 149 12.26 -17.21 14.68
C SER A 149 13.60 -16.67 14.17
N HIS A 150 13.74 -16.50 12.86
CA HIS A 150 14.95 -16.01 12.24
C HIS A 150 14.65 -14.88 11.23
N PRO A 151 15.57 -13.89 11.08
CA PRO A 151 15.37 -12.75 10.17
C PRO A 151 15.04 -13.14 8.73
N TRP A 152 15.67 -14.20 8.21
CA TRP A 152 15.43 -14.67 6.84
C TRP A 152 14.04 -15.25 6.64
N GLN A 153 13.50 -15.92 7.65
CA GLN A 153 12.12 -16.42 7.59
C GLN A 153 11.12 -15.25 7.49
N ALA A 154 11.31 -14.22 8.31
CA ALA A 154 10.50 -13.01 8.24
C ALA A 154 10.65 -12.29 6.89
N THR A 155 11.86 -12.22 6.34
CA THR A 155 12.12 -11.61 5.03
C THR A 155 11.35 -12.32 3.91
N VAL A 156 11.42 -13.65 3.86
CA VAL A 156 10.67 -14.43 2.86
C VAL A 156 9.16 -14.30 3.09
N ALA A 157 8.71 -14.32 4.33
CA ALA A 157 7.32 -14.18 4.70
C ALA A 157 6.75 -12.80 4.27
N PHE A 158 7.49 -11.71 4.47
CA PHE A 158 7.11 -10.39 3.99
C PHE A 158 7.13 -10.29 2.45
N ALA A 159 8.06 -10.95 1.77
CA ALA A 159 8.04 -11.03 0.31
C ALA A 159 6.75 -11.72 -0.21
N ILE A 160 6.32 -12.80 0.44
CA ILE A 160 5.04 -13.48 0.14
C ILE A 160 3.85 -12.55 0.42
N ALA A 161 3.87 -11.84 1.56
CA ALA A 161 2.84 -10.85 1.88
C ALA A 161 2.75 -9.75 0.83
N GLY A 162 3.90 -9.28 0.31
CA GLY A 162 3.96 -8.28 -0.75
C GLY A 162 3.30 -8.73 -2.05
N ILE A 163 3.48 -10.01 -2.45
CA ILE A 163 2.77 -10.61 -3.58
C ILE A 163 1.25 -10.52 -3.39
N GLY A 164 0.78 -10.91 -2.21
CA GLY A 164 -0.65 -10.92 -1.91
C GLY A 164 -1.26 -9.51 -1.83
N ILE A 165 -0.61 -8.56 -1.15
CA ILE A 165 -1.12 -7.21 -0.98
C ILE A 165 -1.17 -6.43 -2.30
N ALA A 166 -0.29 -6.75 -3.25
CA ALA A 166 -0.06 -5.97 -4.48
C ALA A 166 -1.34 -5.58 -5.23
N ASN A 167 -2.31 -6.47 -5.34
CA ASN A 167 -3.49 -6.27 -6.18
C ASN A 167 -4.77 -5.87 -5.42
N LEU A 168 -4.77 -5.89 -4.08
CA LEU A 168 -5.97 -5.61 -3.29
C LEU A 168 -6.50 -4.20 -3.49
N VAL A 169 -5.63 -3.19 -3.34
CA VAL A 169 -5.99 -1.77 -3.50
C VAL A 169 -6.40 -1.43 -4.94
N PRO A 170 -5.65 -1.84 -6.00
CA PRO A 170 -6.06 -1.63 -7.37
C PRO A 170 -7.42 -2.23 -7.71
N ILE A 171 -7.75 -3.41 -7.18
CA ILE A 171 -9.06 -4.05 -7.41
C ILE A 171 -10.17 -3.23 -6.73
N ALA A 172 -9.97 -2.80 -5.48
CA ALA A 172 -10.95 -1.97 -4.77
C ALA A 172 -11.20 -0.64 -5.50
N PHE A 173 -10.16 0.03 -5.98
CA PHE A 173 -10.29 1.27 -6.75
C PHE A 173 -10.98 1.04 -8.10
N SER A 174 -10.66 -0.04 -8.81
CA SER A 174 -11.35 -0.41 -10.03
C SER A 174 -12.84 -0.66 -9.80
N ALA A 175 -13.19 -1.36 -8.72
CA ALA A 175 -14.58 -1.59 -8.32
C ALA A 175 -15.30 -0.27 -8.00
N ALA A 176 -14.63 0.68 -7.34
CA ALA A 176 -15.19 1.99 -7.02
C ALA A 176 -15.49 2.82 -8.28
N GLY A 177 -14.58 2.79 -9.25
CA GLY A 177 -14.75 3.51 -10.51
C GLY A 177 -15.85 2.97 -11.43
N ASN A 178 -16.22 1.72 -11.25
CA ASN A 178 -17.22 1.02 -12.09
C ASN A 178 -18.61 0.89 -11.42
N GLN A 179 -18.89 1.64 -10.36
CA GLN A 179 -20.22 1.62 -9.72
C GLN A 179 -21.27 2.29 -10.62
N PRO A 180 -22.42 1.62 -10.91
CA PRO A 180 -23.42 2.12 -11.85
C PRO A 180 -24.18 3.34 -11.34
N ASP A 181 -24.31 3.50 -10.01
CA ASP A 181 -25.17 4.51 -9.39
C ASP A 181 -24.44 5.80 -9.00
N ILE A 182 -23.12 5.83 -9.13
CA ILE A 182 -22.27 6.94 -8.70
C ILE A 182 -21.31 7.30 -9.82
N SER A 183 -20.99 8.59 -9.99
CA SER A 183 -19.97 9.00 -10.95
C SER A 183 -18.61 8.41 -10.58
N THR A 184 -17.83 7.98 -11.56
CA THR A 184 -16.48 7.41 -11.37
C THR A 184 -15.63 8.29 -10.44
N ASN A 185 -15.64 9.61 -10.66
CA ASN A 185 -14.88 10.54 -9.83
C ASN A 185 -15.32 10.55 -8.37
N THR A 186 -16.64 10.53 -8.12
CA THR A 186 -17.18 10.51 -6.76
C THR A 186 -16.87 9.18 -6.07
N GLY A 187 -17.07 8.05 -6.77
CA GLY A 187 -16.76 6.73 -6.24
C GLY A 187 -15.28 6.59 -5.87
N MET A 188 -14.41 6.96 -6.78
CA MET A 188 -12.96 6.97 -6.54
C MET A 188 -12.58 7.88 -5.37
N SER A 189 -13.14 9.10 -5.29
CA SER A 189 -12.85 10.04 -4.20
C SER A 189 -13.23 9.47 -2.83
N ILE A 190 -14.42 8.88 -2.70
CA ILE A 190 -14.89 8.29 -1.43
C ILE A 190 -13.96 7.15 -1.00
N VAL A 191 -13.70 6.18 -1.90
CA VAL A 191 -12.89 5.00 -1.57
C VAL A 191 -11.43 5.39 -1.29
N THR A 192 -10.87 6.34 -2.04
CA THR A 192 -9.53 6.88 -1.80
C THR A 192 -9.46 7.56 -0.43
N THR A 193 -10.44 8.39 -0.08
CA THR A 193 -10.47 9.07 1.21
C THR A 193 -10.51 8.07 2.37
N ILE A 194 -11.40 7.07 2.31
CA ILE A 194 -11.51 6.04 3.35
C ILE A 194 -10.21 5.22 3.45
N GLY A 195 -9.67 4.78 2.33
CA GLY A 195 -8.44 3.98 2.29
C GLY A 195 -7.24 4.74 2.87
N TYR A 196 -7.02 5.98 2.44
CA TYR A 196 -5.90 6.81 2.93
C TYR A 196 -6.06 7.28 4.38
N LEU A 197 -7.29 7.34 4.93
CA LEU A 197 -7.47 7.52 6.37
C LEU A 197 -6.80 6.39 7.16
N GLY A 198 -6.88 5.14 6.66
CA GLY A 198 -6.13 4.02 7.24
C GLY A 198 -4.63 4.26 7.25
N THR A 199 -4.06 4.65 6.12
CA THR A 199 -2.63 4.94 5.99
C THR A 199 -2.17 6.08 6.91
N LEU A 200 -2.99 7.12 7.06
CA LEU A 200 -2.66 8.27 7.90
C LEU A 200 -2.75 7.95 9.39
N LEU A 201 -3.76 7.20 9.79
CA LEU A 201 -4.06 6.95 11.19
C LEU A 201 -3.40 5.69 11.75
N ALA A 202 -3.07 4.69 10.90
CA ALA A 202 -2.58 3.40 11.34
C ALA A 202 -1.19 3.41 12.03
N PRO A 203 -0.18 4.19 11.61
CA PRO A 203 1.17 4.07 12.16
C PRO A 203 1.26 4.23 13.67
N ALA A 204 0.54 5.21 14.25
CA ALA A 204 0.61 5.48 15.67
C ALA A 204 -0.04 4.37 16.53
N PRO A 205 -1.29 3.92 16.27
CA PRO A 205 -1.87 2.78 16.97
C PRO A 205 -1.08 1.49 16.80
N ILE A 206 -0.55 1.21 15.60
CA ILE A 206 0.29 0.03 15.36
C ILE A 206 1.52 0.06 16.24
N GLY A 207 2.22 1.20 16.32
CA GLY A 207 3.38 1.35 17.18
C GLY A 207 3.06 1.14 18.65
N LEU A 208 1.94 1.68 19.13
CA LEU A 208 1.47 1.56 20.50
C LEU A 208 1.12 0.09 20.86
N VAL A 209 0.38 -0.58 19.98
CA VAL A 209 0.07 -2.01 20.13
C VAL A 209 1.35 -2.84 20.11
N ALA A 210 2.30 -2.52 19.21
CA ALA A 210 3.58 -3.22 19.13
C ALA A 210 4.43 -3.05 20.41
N GLU A 211 4.32 -1.94 21.10
CA GLU A 211 5.01 -1.73 22.40
C GLU A 211 4.40 -2.55 23.54
N ILE A 212 3.07 -2.72 23.53
CA ILE A 212 2.34 -3.43 24.60
C ILE A 212 2.37 -4.96 24.35
N THR A 213 2.07 -5.41 23.15
CA THR A 213 1.84 -6.84 22.83
C THR A 213 2.94 -7.45 21.96
N GLY A 214 3.85 -6.63 21.43
CA GLY A 214 4.90 -7.05 20.49
C GLY A 214 4.44 -7.07 19.03
N PHE A 215 5.40 -7.02 18.12
CA PHE A 215 5.16 -7.05 16.67
C PHE A 215 4.48 -8.34 16.15
N PRO A 216 4.75 -9.56 16.72
CA PRO A 216 4.02 -10.75 16.31
C PRO A 216 2.51 -10.63 16.43
N ALA A 217 2.01 -10.02 17.51
CA ALA A 217 0.58 -9.80 17.71
C ALA A 217 0.01 -8.80 16.67
N VAL A 218 0.77 -7.75 16.33
CA VAL A 218 0.40 -6.80 15.27
C VAL A 218 0.22 -7.51 13.94
N TYR A 219 1.22 -8.28 13.48
CA TYR A 219 1.14 -8.98 12.19
C TYR A 219 0.05 -10.06 12.17
N THR A 220 -0.21 -10.72 13.31
CA THR A 220 -1.35 -11.63 13.45
C THR A 220 -2.69 -10.88 13.29
N GLY A 221 -2.83 -9.72 13.92
CA GLY A 221 -4.00 -8.85 13.74
C GLY A 221 -4.19 -8.38 12.30
N MET A 222 -3.09 -8.00 11.61
CA MET A 222 -3.14 -7.63 10.19
C MET A 222 -3.55 -8.81 9.30
N ALA A 223 -3.07 -10.02 9.60
CA ALA A 223 -3.48 -11.23 8.89
C ALA A 223 -4.98 -11.52 9.09
N ALA A 224 -5.52 -11.30 10.28
CA ALA A 224 -6.96 -11.43 10.53
C ALA A 224 -7.78 -10.39 9.74
N MET A 225 -7.30 -9.14 9.61
CA MET A 225 -7.93 -8.13 8.75
C MET A 225 -7.98 -8.56 7.28
N LEU A 226 -6.90 -9.15 6.76
CA LEU A 226 -6.87 -9.70 5.40
C LEU A 226 -7.78 -10.92 5.25
N GLY A 227 -7.91 -11.74 6.30
CA GLY A 227 -8.87 -12.83 6.37
C GLY A 227 -10.32 -12.35 6.25
N MET A 228 -10.66 -11.19 6.81
CA MET A 228 -11.99 -10.59 6.61
C MET A 228 -12.23 -10.22 5.13
N ILE A 229 -11.24 -9.70 4.43
CA ILE A 229 -11.37 -9.41 2.98
C ILE A 229 -11.61 -10.69 2.19
N MET A 230 -10.99 -11.79 2.55
CA MET A 230 -11.19 -13.09 1.89
C MET A 230 -12.64 -13.59 2.03
N LEU A 231 -13.28 -13.35 3.18
CA LEU A 231 -14.65 -13.79 3.45
C LEU A 231 -15.71 -12.90 2.79
N LEU A 232 -15.38 -11.66 2.51
CA LEU A 232 -16.24 -10.70 1.81
C LEU A 232 -16.23 -10.95 0.29
#